data_0c5342b25e4cb7740d69035626b9cacd
#
_entry.id   0c5342b25e4cb7740d69035626b9cacd
#
_cell.length_a   1.000
_cell.length_b   1.000
_cell.length_c   1.000
_cell.angle_alpha   90.00
_cell.angle_beta   90.00
_cell.angle_gamma   90.00
#
_symmetry.space_group_name_H-M   'P 1'
#
loop_
_entity.id
_entity.type
_entity.pdbx_description
1 polymer ?
#
loop_
_entity_poly.entity_id
_entity_poly.type
_entity_poly.pdbx_seq_one_letter_code
_entity_poly.pdbx_strand_id
1 'polypeptide(L)'
;MSTVSSPAPDGARVSVRKCEHWAHGACCAEIFDKEHDGKQYCVLHYPGPEKSKDFKTALERKLSAQDFDFEGTWFPEKLSFQEFKFTGKANFSSARFREVVNFREAEFSAGADFREAKFSTGADFREAKFSADADFREAKFSAGANFAGAQFGSATYFAMAHFDANANFRGTQFRAATSFFGTSFRADAVFNYAQFEAPATFNVARFSKSALFTGAVFNATVYFRKARFKDEDPHRNDDITADNNTIDSKTLRPEGRTIPVDFVEARFKDGLAFTGTKFANRVFMSFASASFEKPERAVFHSTSLRPHWFADIDPRAFSFINVAWGDLLQWGAVRKEIEQLKTTKKSNANQLLEITFRQLAVNAEENNRFEEATNFRYMAMDVKRLQRRRIDPFRLSWWYWLLSGYGERVPRAFLALLSILVLFALAYWVGDAAWWQPKQSRDLASATTSEQKFVSQRLALRESLVYSAGVMALQKPEPLPANKRAKTLVLWETILGPVQAALLALAIRRKFMR
;
A
#
# COMPACT_ATOMS: atom_id res chain seq x y z
N MET A 1 95.07 -12.84 32.01
CA MET A 1 94.22 -12.26 33.02
C MET A 1 92.78 -12.36 32.46
N SER A 2 92.06 -13.34 32.91
CA SER A 2 90.77 -13.75 32.44
C SER A 2 89.73 -13.18 33.39
N THR A 3 88.81 -12.35 32.86
CA THR A 3 87.66 -11.93 33.63
C THR A 3 86.47 -12.78 33.23
N VAL A 4 86.00 -13.55 34.18
CA VAL A 4 84.81 -14.37 34.13
C VAL A 4 83.57 -13.43 34.13
N SER A 5 82.77 -13.46 33.10
CA SER A 5 81.43 -12.84 33.10
C SER A 5 80.42 -13.86 33.56
N SER A 6 79.78 -13.56 34.66
CA SER A 6 78.60 -14.27 35.19
C SER A 6 77.43 -14.20 34.23
N PRO A 7 76.62 -15.26 33.99
CA PRO A 7 75.43 -15.17 33.24
C PRO A 7 74.32 -14.50 34.07
N ALA A 8 73.64 -13.52 33.47
CA ALA A 8 72.43 -12.91 34.04
C ALA A 8 71.31 -13.94 34.12
N PRO A 9 70.42 -13.87 35.12
CA PRO A 9 69.31 -14.80 35.26
C PRO A 9 68.26 -14.63 34.13
N ASP A 10 67.78 -15.76 33.65
CA ASP A 10 66.70 -15.89 32.69
C ASP A 10 65.56 -14.96 33.06
N GLY A 11 65.44 -13.88 32.28
CA GLY A 11 64.25 -13.04 32.29
C GLY A 11 63.09 -13.84 31.74
N ALA A 12 62.24 -14.33 32.61
CA ALA A 12 60.95 -14.82 32.24
C ALA A 12 60.29 -13.76 31.35
N ARG A 13 60.16 -14.03 30.05
CA ARG A 13 59.27 -13.25 29.16
C ARG A 13 57.89 -13.36 29.74
N VAL A 14 57.44 -12.37 30.51
CA VAL A 14 56.05 -12.19 30.88
C VAL A 14 55.33 -12.00 29.58
N SER A 15 54.68 -13.04 29.10
CA SER A 15 53.77 -12.94 27.97
C SER A 15 52.70 -11.95 28.39
N VAL A 16 52.77 -10.74 27.90
CA VAL A 16 51.73 -9.73 28.13
C VAL A 16 50.47 -10.33 27.56
N ARG A 17 49.59 -10.81 28.43
CA ARG A 17 48.27 -11.31 28.04
C ARG A 17 47.53 -10.16 27.37
N LYS A 18 47.08 -10.37 26.13
CA LYS A 18 46.37 -9.35 25.34
C LYS A 18 44.89 -9.67 25.30
N CYS A 19 44.07 -8.67 25.45
CA CYS A 19 42.62 -8.79 25.18
C CYS A 19 42.40 -9.28 23.76
N GLU A 20 41.42 -10.16 23.52
CA GLU A 20 41.06 -10.63 22.17
C GLU A 20 40.74 -9.45 21.22
N HIS A 21 40.25 -8.34 21.74
CA HIS A 21 39.97 -7.11 21.01
C HIS A 21 41.08 -6.04 21.13
N TRP A 22 42.31 -6.41 21.50
CA TRP A 22 43.40 -5.43 21.72
C TRP A 22 43.75 -4.59 20.47
N ALA A 23 43.47 -5.12 19.28
CA ALA A 23 43.71 -4.43 18.00
C ALA A 23 42.72 -3.28 17.74
N HIS A 24 41.64 -3.23 18.50
CA HIS A 24 40.63 -2.16 18.43
C HIS A 24 40.98 -1.10 19.48
N GLY A 25 40.91 0.18 19.11
CA GLY A 25 41.30 1.31 19.97
C GLY A 25 40.58 1.42 21.32
N ALA A 26 39.44 0.74 21.45
CA ALA A 26 38.64 0.73 22.68
C ALA A 26 39.20 -0.12 23.81
N CYS A 27 40.27 -0.88 23.60
CA CYS A 27 40.82 -1.77 24.64
C CYS A 27 41.49 -0.97 25.76
N CYS A 28 41.00 -1.13 27.00
CA CYS A 28 41.57 -0.44 28.17
C CYS A 28 42.90 -1.03 28.69
N ALA A 29 43.48 -2.04 28.01
CA ALA A 29 44.70 -2.79 28.39
C ALA A 29 44.62 -3.50 29.74
N GLU A 30 43.62 -3.31 30.57
CA GLU A 30 43.41 -3.98 31.85
C GLU A 30 42.73 -5.33 31.61
N ILE A 31 43.48 -6.44 31.72
CA ILE A 31 42.93 -7.78 31.56
C ILE A 31 42.04 -8.11 32.76
N PHE A 32 40.80 -8.59 32.47
CA PHE A 32 39.94 -9.10 33.52
C PHE A 32 40.36 -10.52 33.93
N ASP A 33 40.27 -10.82 35.21
CA ASP A 33 40.83 -12.05 35.80
C ASP A 33 40.17 -13.35 35.27
N LYS A 34 38.96 -13.23 34.70
CA LYS A 34 38.21 -14.38 34.20
C LYS A 34 38.32 -14.49 32.68
N GLU A 35 38.46 -15.75 32.25
CA GLU A 35 38.36 -16.11 30.83
C GLU A 35 36.92 -16.37 30.44
N HIS A 36 36.61 -16.16 29.16
CA HIS A 36 35.32 -16.53 28.58
C HIS A 36 35.58 -17.29 27.27
N ASP A 37 35.02 -18.49 27.15
CA ASP A 37 35.25 -19.39 26.01
C ASP A 37 36.76 -19.61 25.68
N GLY A 38 37.59 -19.74 26.73
CA GLY A 38 39.04 -19.94 26.59
C GLY A 38 39.82 -18.73 26.08
N LYS A 39 39.18 -17.52 26.09
CA LYS A 39 39.77 -16.27 25.62
C LYS A 39 39.89 -15.25 26.75
N GLN A 40 40.92 -14.42 26.65
CA GLN A 40 41.16 -13.32 27.59
C GLN A 40 40.55 -12.02 27.06
N TYR A 41 39.88 -11.29 27.93
CA TYR A 41 39.29 -10.01 27.63
C TYR A 41 39.70 -8.94 28.63
N CYS A 42 39.75 -7.69 28.22
CA CYS A 42 39.82 -6.60 29.19
C CYS A 42 38.44 -6.38 29.83
N VAL A 43 38.40 -5.60 30.90
CA VAL A 43 37.17 -5.34 31.65
C VAL A 43 36.05 -4.74 30.80
N LEU A 44 36.37 -3.96 29.76
CA LEU A 44 35.35 -3.41 28.84
C LEU A 44 34.75 -4.51 27.95
N HIS A 45 35.57 -5.43 27.44
CA HIS A 45 35.17 -6.43 26.45
C HIS A 45 34.71 -7.76 27.03
N TYR A 46 34.97 -8.02 28.34
CA TYR A 46 34.50 -9.24 28.99
C TYR A 46 32.95 -9.32 28.95
N PRO A 47 32.36 -10.41 28.49
CA PRO A 47 30.93 -10.47 28.28
C PRO A 47 30.09 -10.77 29.53
N GLY A 48 30.72 -11.22 30.66
CA GLY A 48 30.01 -11.57 31.90
C GLY A 48 29.57 -10.36 32.74
N PRO A 49 28.52 -10.51 33.56
CA PRO A 49 28.07 -9.45 34.46
C PRO A 49 28.98 -9.22 35.67
N GLU A 50 29.86 -10.17 35.98
CA GLU A 50 30.71 -10.17 37.16
C GLU A 50 31.71 -9.01 37.19
N LYS A 51 31.95 -8.39 36.02
CA LYS A 51 32.84 -7.25 35.88
C LYS A 51 32.24 -5.91 36.33
N SER A 52 31.00 -5.87 36.75
CA SER A 52 30.24 -4.61 36.94
C SER A 52 30.98 -3.56 37.76
N LYS A 53 31.63 -3.93 38.85
CA LYS A 53 32.40 -2.97 39.70
C LYS A 53 33.60 -2.41 38.96
N ASP A 54 34.42 -3.26 38.39
CA ASP A 54 35.67 -2.86 37.69
C ASP A 54 35.32 -2.11 36.38
N PHE A 55 34.24 -2.55 35.71
CA PHE A 55 33.73 -1.90 34.53
C PHE A 55 33.33 -0.44 34.80
N LYS A 56 32.66 -0.17 35.94
CA LYS A 56 32.23 1.18 36.29
C LYS A 56 33.44 2.10 36.47
N THR A 57 34.47 1.63 37.15
CA THR A 57 35.73 2.39 37.32
C THR A 57 36.42 2.65 35.97
N ALA A 58 36.51 1.65 35.11
CA ALA A 58 37.09 1.80 33.77
C ALA A 58 36.29 2.77 32.90
N LEU A 59 34.96 2.72 32.96
CA LEU A 59 34.08 3.63 32.25
C LEU A 59 34.27 5.08 32.74
N GLU A 60 34.24 5.33 34.05
CA GLU A 60 34.48 6.65 34.65
C GLU A 60 35.82 7.24 34.24
N ARG A 61 36.86 6.41 34.18
CA ARG A 61 38.20 6.83 33.73
C ARG A 61 38.20 7.27 32.27
N LYS A 62 37.56 6.46 31.37
CA LYS A 62 37.44 6.84 29.96
C LYS A 62 36.65 8.13 29.76
N LEU A 63 35.53 8.27 30.44
CA LEU A 63 34.71 9.48 30.36
C LEU A 63 35.45 10.73 30.86
N SER A 64 36.22 10.60 31.98
CA SER A 64 37.03 11.69 32.53
C SER A 64 38.18 12.08 31.60
N ALA A 65 38.74 11.11 30.88
CA ALA A 65 39.77 11.34 29.86
C ALA A 65 39.22 11.85 28.52
N GLN A 66 37.90 12.02 28.38
CA GLN A 66 37.20 12.33 27.13
C GLN A 66 37.49 11.31 26.01
N ASP A 67 37.78 10.07 26.41
CA ASP A 67 37.94 8.95 25.48
C ASP A 67 36.61 8.23 25.31
N PHE A 68 35.94 8.52 24.20
CA PHE A 68 34.60 8.01 23.89
C PHE A 68 34.64 6.81 22.92
N ASP A 69 35.75 6.10 22.87
CA ASP A 69 35.87 4.87 22.09
C ASP A 69 35.40 3.66 22.91
N PHE A 70 34.21 3.17 22.61
CA PHE A 70 33.54 2.03 23.24
C PHE A 70 33.29 0.89 22.23
N GLU A 71 34.11 0.80 21.19
CA GLU A 71 33.96 -0.26 20.18
C GLU A 71 33.95 -1.64 20.84
N GLY A 72 32.97 -2.49 20.49
CA GLY A 72 32.83 -3.86 21.00
C GLY A 72 32.58 -3.98 22.52
N THR A 73 32.45 -2.88 23.24
CA THR A 73 32.25 -2.86 24.69
C THR A 73 30.95 -3.55 25.10
N TRP A 74 31.01 -4.40 26.12
CA TRP A 74 29.87 -5.03 26.75
C TRP A 74 29.45 -4.23 27.99
N PHE A 75 28.31 -3.54 27.91
CA PHE A 75 27.72 -2.81 29.01
C PHE A 75 26.82 -3.75 29.83
N PRO A 76 27.25 -4.14 31.07
CA PRO A 76 26.57 -5.20 31.81
C PRO A 76 25.31 -4.75 32.55
N GLU A 77 25.20 -3.46 32.86
CA GLU A 77 24.18 -2.86 33.71
C GLU A 77 23.41 -1.73 33.01
N LYS A 78 22.30 -1.28 33.63
CA LYS A 78 21.59 -0.09 33.23
C LYS A 78 22.54 1.12 33.25
N LEU A 79 22.56 1.87 32.15
CA LEU A 79 23.47 2.97 31.96
C LEU A 79 22.72 4.23 31.59
N SER A 80 23.14 5.37 32.13
CA SER A 80 22.62 6.66 31.78
C SER A 80 23.70 7.62 31.31
N PHE A 81 23.54 8.09 30.08
CA PHE A 81 24.23 9.22 29.48
C PHE A 81 23.25 10.40 29.28
N GLN A 82 22.23 10.50 30.14
CA GLN A 82 21.27 11.58 30.05
C GLN A 82 21.99 12.92 30.17
N GLU A 83 21.69 13.85 29.22
CA GLU A 83 22.30 15.20 29.14
C GLU A 83 23.83 15.19 28.99
N PHE A 84 24.43 14.01 28.79
CA PHE A 84 25.87 13.91 28.66
C PHE A 84 26.37 14.49 27.33
N LYS A 85 27.51 15.20 27.37
CA LYS A 85 28.13 15.80 26.19
C LYS A 85 29.33 15.01 25.71
N PHE A 86 29.16 14.35 24.56
CA PHE A 86 30.26 13.71 23.84
C PHE A 86 30.93 14.79 22.96
N THR A 87 32.02 15.37 23.49
CA THR A 87 32.74 16.47 22.82
C THR A 87 33.61 15.97 21.66
N GLY A 88 34.06 14.72 21.69
CA GLY A 88 34.76 14.02 20.62
C GLY A 88 33.86 13.02 19.89
N LYS A 89 34.43 12.30 18.91
CA LYS A 89 33.73 11.21 18.21
C LYS A 89 33.38 10.10 19.22
N ALA A 90 32.12 9.76 19.32
CA ALA A 90 31.60 8.69 20.16
C ALA A 90 31.50 7.40 19.34
N ASN A 91 32.34 6.41 19.65
CA ASN A 91 32.38 5.13 18.96
C ASN A 91 31.74 4.04 19.84
N PHE A 92 30.52 3.63 19.49
CA PHE A 92 29.80 2.50 20.08
C PHE A 92 29.63 1.36 19.07
N SER A 93 30.45 1.31 18.03
CA SER A 93 30.35 0.26 17.02
C SER A 93 30.54 -1.13 17.66
N SER A 94 29.70 -2.09 17.26
CA SER A 94 29.64 -3.45 17.83
C SER A 94 29.44 -3.54 19.35
N ALA A 95 29.15 -2.41 20.03
CA ALA A 95 28.87 -2.39 21.46
C ALA A 95 27.61 -3.17 21.82
N ARG A 96 27.56 -3.72 23.03
CA ARG A 96 26.45 -4.55 23.49
C ARG A 96 25.91 -4.05 24.83
N PHE A 97 24.68 -3.53 24.76
CA PHE A 97 23.93 -3.07 25.91
C PHE A 97 22.98 -4.19 26.37
N ARG A 98 23.27 -4.80 27.52
CA ARG A 98 22.46 -5.87 28.08
C ARG A 98 21.22 -5.35 28.76
N GLU A 99 21.35 -4.21 29.42
CA GLU A 99 20.28 -3.52 30.14
C GLU A 99 19.90 -2.20 29.46
N VAL A 100 18.89 -1.53 29.99
CA VAL A 100 18.37 -0.25 29.45
C VAL A 100 19.50 0.79 29.42
N VAL A 101 19.65 1.43 28.26
CA VAL A 101 20.55 2.58 28.11
C VAL A 101 19.74 3.86 27.82
N ASN A 102 20.10 4.90 28.55
CA ASN A 102 19.46 6.22 28.46
C ASN A 102 20.45 7.23 27.86
N PHE A 103 20.18 7.68 26.63
CA PHE A 103 20.85 8.80 25.94
C PHE A 103 19.92 10.00 25.79
N ARG A 104 18.90 10.12 26.65
CA ARG A 104 17.98 11.24 26.59
C ARG A 104 18.72 12.58 26.72
N GLU A 105 18.44 13.50 25.79
CA GLU A 105 19.06 14.85 25.76
C GLU A 105 20.61 14.82 25.65
N ALA A 106 21.23 13.64 25.35
CA ALA A 106 22.66 13.56 25.13
C ALA A 106 23.07 14.37 23.89
N GLU A 107 24.23 15.02 23.96
CA GLU A 107 24.77 15.84 22.86
C GLU A 107 26.01 15.17 22.26
N PHE A 108 25.93 14.77 20.99
CA PHE A 108 27.03 14.23 20.19
C PHE A 108 27.57 15.33 19.28
N SER A 109 28.63 16.02 19.73
CA SER A 109 29.18 17.19 19.03
C SER A 109 29.99 16.81 17.79
N ALA A 110 30.63 15.63 17.79
CA ALA A 110 31.28 15.02 16.65
C ALA A 110 30.51 13.77 16.18
N GLY A 111 31.06 12.96 15.30
CA GLY A 111 30.36 11.76 14.78
C GLY A 111 29.97 10.77 15.88
N ALA A 112 28.83 10.15 15.75
CA ALA A 112 28.34 9.08 16.63
C ALA A 112 28.20 7.77 15.84
N ASP A 113 28.98 6.78 16.22
CA ASP A 113 29.06 5.48 15.54
C ASP A 113 28.42 4.39 16.40
N PHE A 114 27.26 3.90 15.98
CA PHE A 114 26.53 2.79 16.60
C PHE A 114 26.40 1.59 15.64
N ARG A 115 27.28 1.46 14.66
CA ARG A 115 27.23 0.34 13.71
C ARG A 115 27.29 -0.98 14.42
N GLU A 116 26.42 -1.92 14.03
CA GLU A 116 26.32 -3.26 14.62
C GLU A 116 26.08 -3.28 16.15
N ALA A 117 25.81 -2.13 16.77
CA ALA A 117 25.50 -2.07 18.19
C ALA A 117 24.24 -2.88 18.51
N LYS A 118 24.28 -3.59 19.66
CA LYS A 118 23.17 -4.45 20.10
C LYS A 118 22.54 -3.92 21.38
N PHE A 119 21.27 -3.55 21.30
CA PHE A 119 20.47 -3.12 22.43
C PHE A 119 19.51 -4.26 22.79
N SER A 120 19.84 -5.04 23.83
CA SER A 120 19.04 -6.20 24.23
C SER A 120 17.72 -5.80 24.91
N THR A 121 17.71 -4.63 25.56
CA THR A 121 16.57 -4.01 26.21
C THR A 121 16.31 -2.61 25.64
N GLY A 122 15.50 -1.78 26.29
CA GLY A 122 15.13 -0.45 25.77
C GLY A 122 16.32 0.50 25.56
N ALA A 123 16.29 1.25 24.47
CA ALA A 123 17.24 2.31 24.16
C ALA A 123 16.51 3.66 24.03
N ASP A 124 16.88 4.61 24.85
CA ASP A 124 16.21 5.92 24.90
C ASP A 124 17.14 7.02 24.36
N PHE A 125 16.80 7.55 23.19
CA PHE A 125 17.48 8.66 22.51
C PHE A 125 16.56 9.90 22.41
N ARG A 126 15.56 10.02 23.28
CA ARG A 126 14.65 11.17 23.23
C ARG A 126 15.41 12.48 23.35
N GLU A 127 15.09 13.41 22.45
CA GLU A 127 15.66 14.76 22.46
C GLU A 127 17.19 14.79 22.33
N ALA A 128 17.83 13.64 22.01
CA ALA A 128 19.28 13.59 21.76
C ALA A 128 19.66 14.42 20.53
N LYS A 129 20.83 15.06 20.59
CA LYS A 129 21.33 15.95 19.53
C LYS A 129 22.58 15.36 18.90
N PHE A 130 22.54 15.11 17.60
CA PHE A 130 23.65 14.64 16.78
C PHE A 130 24.07 15.78 15.85
N SER A 131 25.15 16.51 16.18
CA SER A 131 25.58 17.65 15.38
C SER A 131 26.31 17.25 14.11
N ALA A 132 26.99 16.09 14.13
CA ALA A 132 27.65 15.48 12.97
C ALA A 132 26.96 14.15 12.60
N ASP A 133 27.59 13.35 11.72
CA ASP A 133 27.02 12.11 11.22
C ASP A 133 26.70 11.10 12.34
N ALA A 134 25.53 10.48 12.24
CA ALA A 134 25.06 9.44 13.15
C ALA A 134 24.87 8.13 12.38
N ASP A 135 25.62 7.11 12.75
CA ASP A 135 25.66 5.84 12.05
C ASP A 135 25.10 4.70 12.90
N PHE A 136 23.91 4.22 12.56
CA PHE A 136 23.23 3.08 13.17
C PHE A 136 23.12 1.90 12.19
N ARG A 137 23.99 1.80 11.20
CA ARG A 137 23.93 0.70 10.23
C ARG A 137 24.09 -0.64 10.95
N GLU A 138 23.21 -1.59 10.59
CA GLU A 138 23.19 -2.94 11.14
C GLU A 138 22.98 -3.00 12.67
N ALA A 139 22.65 -1.87 13.31
CA ALA A 139 22.31 -1.85 14.72
C ALA A 139 21.05 -2.67 15.01
N LYS A 140 21.04 -3.38 16.14
CA LYS A 140 19.92 -4.24 16.53
C LYS A 140 19.29 -3.78 17.82
N PHE A 141 17.99 -3.43 17.73
CA PHE A 141 17.15 -3.04 18.86
C PHE A 141 16.16 -4.16 19.16
N SER A 142 16.47 -5.01 20.14
CA SER A 142 15.61 -6.15 20.49
C SER A 142 14.38 -5.75 21.28
N ALA A 143 14.41 -4.60 21.94
CA ALA A 143 13.25 -3.97 22.59
C ALA A 143 12.99 -2.57 22.04
N GLY A 144 12.11 -1.80 22.68
CA GLY A 144 11.71 -0.48 22.19
C GLY A 144 12.88 0.49 22.03
N ALA A 145 12.94 1.16 20.89
CA ALA A 145 13.91 2.23 20.61
C ALA A 145 13.17 3.57 20.46
N ASN A 146 13.57 4.56 21.24
CA ASN A 146 12.86 5.83 21.29
C ASN A 146 13.78 6.98 20.88
N PHE A 147 13.51 7.55 19.70
CA PHE A 147 14.18 8.71 19.12
C PHE A 147 13.27 9.95 19.08
N ALA A 148 12.17 9.96 19.86
CA ALA A 148 11.22 11.06 19.80
C ALA A 148 11.88 12.41 20.12
N GLY A 149 11.68 13.40 19.25
CA GLY A 149 12.27 14.72 19.38
C GLY A 149 13.78 14.80 19.14
N ALA A 150 14.45 13.68 18.78
CA ALA A 150 15.89 13.70 18.49
C ALA A 150 16.20 14.59 17.29
N GLN A 151 17.37 15.21 17.27
CA GLN A 151 17.82 16.13 16.24
C GLN A 151 19.08 15.58 15.56
N PHE A 152 19.00 15.31 14.27
CA PHE A 152 20.11 14.87 13.45
C PHE A 152 20.52 16.02 12.52
N GLY A 153 21.64 16.68 12.85
CA GLY A 153 22.15 17.85 12.12
C GLY A 153 22.87 17.52 10.83
N SER A 154 23.38 16.28 10.69
CA SER A 154 24.11 15.80 9.52
C SER A 154 23.55 14.46 9.04
N ALA A 155 24.27 13.77 8.11
CA ALA A 155 23.81 12.53 7.52
C ALA A 155 23.54 11.44 8.57
N THR A 156 22.43 10.74 8.40
CA THR A 156 21.97 9.74 9.36
C THR A 156 21.70 8.40 8.69
N TYR A 157 22.29 7.35 9.22
CA TYR A 157 22.28 6.03 8.60
C TYR A 157 21.65 4.99 9.52
N PHE A 158 20.48 4.46 9.16
CA PHE A 158 19.85 3.28 9.76
C PHE A 158 19.83 2.10 8.78
N ALA A 159 20.69 2.12 7.76
CA ALA A 159 20.67 1.08 6.75
C ALA A 159 20.92 -0.29 7.36
N MET A 160 20.09 -1.28 6.99
CA MET A 160 20.11 -2.66 7.52
C MET A 160 19.90 -2.77 9.04
N ALA A 161 19.49 -1.71 9.73
CA ALA A 161 19.15 -1.77 11.15
C ALA A 161 17.90 -2.62 11.40
N HIS A 162 17.83 -3.27 12.57
CA HIS A 162 16.74 -4.14 12.97
C HIS A 162 16.05 -3.60 14.22
N PHE A 163 14.76 -3.33 14.10
CA PHE A 163 13.88 -2.95 15.20
C PHE A 163 12.90 -4.10 15.46
N ASP A 164 13.20 -4.95 16.45
CA ASP A 164 12.36 -6.10 16.78
C ASP A 164 11.10 -5.70 17.58
N ALA A 165 11.12 -4.53 18.23
CA ALA A 165 9.99 -3.90 18.91
C ALA A 165 9.74 -2.48 18.35
N ASN A 166 8.85 -1.72 19.00
CA ASN A 166 8.44 -0.40 18.52
C ASN A 166 9.62 0.57 18.35
N ALA A 167 9.68 1.22 17.19
CA ALA A 167 10.64 2.26 16.85
C ALA A 167 9.91 3.62 16.79
N ASN A 168 10.23 4.52 17.70
CA ASN A 168 9.56 5.80 17.83
C ASN A 168 10.46 6.95 17.38
N PHE A 169 10.12 7.53 16.23
CA PHE A 169 10.75 8.72 15.64
C PHE A 169 9.80 9.92 15.64
N ARG A 170 8.85 9.98 16.58
CA ARG A 170 7.89 11.09 16.65
C ARG A 170 8.58 12.43 16.83
N GLY A 171 8.31 13.39 15.94
CA GLY A 171 8.87 14.74 16.02
C GLY A 171 10.38 14.82 15.81
N THR A 172 11.02 13.72 15.35
CA THR A 172 12.45 13.71 15.05
C THR A 172 12.76 14.64 13.88
N GLN A 173 13.85 15.38 13.97
CA GLN A 173 14.33 16.28 12.92
C GLN A 173 15.56 15.70 12.22
N PHE A 174 15.43 15.46 10.91
CA PHE A 174 16.52 15.01 10.04
C PHE A 174 16.89 16.17 9.10
N ARG A 175 17.97 16.89 9.41
CA ARG A 175 18.38 18.08 8.65
C ARG A 175 19.16 17.75 7.37
N ALA A 176 19.74 16.56 7.29
CA ALA A 176 20.48 16.08 6.12
C ALA A 176 19.93 14.74 5.63
N ALA A 177 20.55 14.19 4.58
CA ALA A 177 20.12 12.93 3.98
C ALA A 177 20.03 11.79 5.00
N THR A 178 18.91 11.08 4.97
CA THR A 178 18.63 10.02 5.94
C THR A 178 18.34 8.71 5.23
N SER A 179 19.01 7.65 5.66
CA SER A 179 18.92 6.33 5.06
C SER A 179 18.33 5.29 6.02
N PHE A 180 17.16 4.78 5.67
CA PHE A 180 16.55 3.57 6.22
C PHE A 180 16.61 2.43 5.18
N PHE A 181 17.65 2.39 4.35
CA PHE A 181 17.80 1.36 3.31
C PHE A 181 17.83 -0.04 3.94
N GLY A 182 16.94 -0.93 3.52
CA GLY A 182 16.89 -2.31 4.01
C GLY A 182 16.57 -2.48 5.50
N THR A 183 16.21 -1.40 6.21
CA THR A 183 15.82 -1.44 7.62
C THR A 183 14.61 -2.34 7.85
N SER A 184 14.66 -3.15 8.90
CA SER A 184 13.57 -4.05 9.30
C SER A 184 12.83 -3.52 10.53
N PHE A 185 11.55 -3.18 10.39
CA PHE A 185 10.65 -2.81 11.46
C PHE A 185 9.66 -3.96 11.71
N ARG A 186 9.92 -4.79 12.73
CA ARG A 186 9.05 -5.93 13.07
C ARG A 186 7.82 -5.55 13.89
N ALA A 187 7.84 -4.39 14.51
CA ALA A 187 6.71 -3.79 15.23
C ALA A 187 6.38 -2.42 14.65
N ASP A 188 5.66 -1.57 15.39
CA ASP A 188 5.23 -0.28 14.89
C ASP A 188 6.40 0.67 14.66
N ALA A 189 6.45 1.30 13.50
CA ALA A 189 7.39 2.35 13.12
C ALA A 189 6.66 3.70 13.11
N VAL A 190 6.96 4.57 14.06
CA VAL A 190 6.23 5.82 14.29
C VAL A 190 7.10 7.01 13.89
N PHE A 191 6.75 7.65 12.77
CA PHE A 191 7.38 8.88 12.24
C PHE A 191 6.44 10.08 12.31
N ASN A 192 5.44 10.05 13.19
CA ASN A 192 4.46 11.12 13.29
C ASN A 192 5.14 12.45 13.60
N TYR A 193 4.81 13.48 12.83
CA TYR A 193 5.39 14.83 12.93
C TYR A 193 6.90 14.90 12.73
N ALA A 194 7.53 13.84 12.21
CA ALA A 194 8.95 13.87 11.85
C ALA A 194 9.20 14.85 10.69
N GLN A 195 10.35 15.50 10.70
CA GLN A 195 10.74 16.49 9.70
C GLN A 195 11.97 16.00 8.94
N PHE A 196 11.85 15.86 7.63
CA PHE A 196 12.93 15.49 6.73
C PHE A 196 13.27 16.68 5.84
N GLU A 197 14.35 17.39 6.14
CA GLU A 197 14.77 18.57 5.40
C GLU A 197 15.49 18.22 4.09
N ALA A 198 16.07 17.03 4.01
CA ALA A 198 16.79 16.49 2.85
C ALA A 198 16.18 15.12 2.44
N PRO A 199 16.65 14.52 1.32
CA PRO A 199 16.09 13.25 0.86
C PRO A 199 16.13 12.13 1.91
N ALA A 200 15.01 11.41 2.03
CA ALA A 200 14.87 10.25 2.90
C ALA A 200 14.65 8.98 2.07
N THR A 201 15.39 7.92 2.36
CA THR A 201 15.21 6.66 1.66
C THR A 201 14.80 5.52 2.59
N PHE A 202 13.67 4.91 2.27
CA PHE A 202 13.15 3.67 2.84
C PHE A 202 13.23 2.53 1.80
N ASN A 203 14.17 2.62 0.86
CA ASN A 203 14.33 1.61 -0.18
C ASN A 203 14.62 0.25 0.44
N VAL A 204 13.94 -0.80 -0.05
CA VAL A 204 14.05 -2.18 0.44
C VAL A 204 13.64 -2.37 1.91
N ALA A 205 13.21 -1.31 2.61
CA ALA A 205 12.76 -1.39 3.99
C ALA A 205 11.57 -2.34 4.16
N ARG A 206 11.48 -2.99 5.33
CA ARG A 206 10.40 -3.93 5.65
C ARG A 206 9.63 -3.42 6.86
N PHE A 207 8.32 -3.29 6.69
CA PHE A 207 7.39 -2.89 7.74
C PHE A 207 6.42 -4.06 7.99
N SER A 208 6.61 -4.75 9.12
CA SER A 208 5.80 -5.92 9.46
C SER A 208 4.52 -5.55 10.20
N LYS A 209 4.45 -4.34 10.77
CA LYS A 209 3.27 -3.75 11.39
C LYS A 209 3.06 -2.32 10.89
N SER A 210 2.51 -1.44 11.73
CA SER A 210 2.16 -0.07 11.36
C SER A 210 3.38 0.75 10.92
N ALA A 211 3.18 1.58 9.88
CA ALA A 211 4.13 2.60 9.44
C ALA A 211 3.41 3.96 9.45
N LEU A 212 3.65 4.75 10.48
CA LEU A 212 2.86 5.94 10.79
C LEU A 212 3.67 7.20 10.49
N PHE A 213 3.20 8.02 9.54
CA PHE A 213 3.79 9.29 9.12
C PHE A 213 2.81 10.47 9.27
N THR A 214 1.84 10.35 10.19
CA THR A 214 0.84 11.40 10.43
C THR A 214 1.51 12.74 10.69
N GLY A 215 1.16 13.77 9.92
CA GLY A 215 1.71 15.11 10.06
C GLY A 215 3.22 15.23 9.76
N ALA A 216 3.85 14.20 9.20
CA ALA A 216 5.26 14.26 8.80
C ALA A 216 5.49 15.26 7.67
N VAL A 217 6.63 15.92 7.66
CA VAL A 217 7.00 16.92 6.66
C VAL A 217 8.22 16.45 5.88
N PHE A 218 8.08 16.32 4.56
CA PHE A 218 9.15 15.98 3.65
C PHE A 218 9.48 17.20 2.77
N ASN A 219 10.56 17.88 3.09
CA ASN A 219 11.01 19.06 2.32
C ASN A 219 11.71 18.64 1.00
N ALA A 220 12.18 17.40 0.92
CA ALA A 220 12.77 16.81 -0.28
C ALA A 220 12.11 15.46 -0.60
N THR A 221 12.49 14.82 -1.71
CA THR A 221 11.87 13.56 -2.15
C THR A 221 12.09 12.42 -1.16
N VAL A 222 11.03 11.67 -0.87
CA VAL A 222 11.08 10.43 -0.10
C VAL A 222 10.87 9.21 -0.99
N TYR A 223 11.70 8.18 -0.80
CA TYR A 223 11.77 6.99 -1.64
C TYR A 223 11.42 5.72 -0.90
N PHE A 224 10.48 4.92 -1.45
CA PHE A 224 10.06 3.60 -0.96
C PHE A 224 10.29 2.50 -2.03
N ARG A 225 11.41 2.57 -2.77
CA ARG A 225 11.70 1.59 -3.84
C ARG A 225 11.86 0.19 -3.27
N LYS A 226 11.07 -0.77 -3.78
CA LYS A 226 11.06 -2.17 -3.34
C LYS A 226 10.81 -2.35 -1.83
N ALA A 227 10.25 -1.35 -1.16
CA ALA A 227 9.82 -1.49 0.23
C ALA A 227 8.70 -2.54 0.35
N ARG A 228 8.60 -3.17 1.50
CA ARG A 228 7.59 -4.21 1.77
C ARG A 228 6.78 -3.83 2.99
N PHE A 229 5.47 -3.76 2.83
CA PHE A 229 4.52 -3.59 3.91
C PHE A 229 3.75 -4.90 4.03
N LYS A 230 4.18 -5.79 4.93
CA LYS A 230 3.70 -7.16 5.04
C LYS A 230 3.82 -7.64 6.49
N ASP A 231 2.79 -8.33 6.97
CA ASP A 231 2.87 -9.07 8.23
C ASP A 231 3.82 -10.26 8.06
N GLU A 232 4.93 -10.25 8.76
CA GLU A 232 5.83 -11.41 8.83
C GLU A 232 5.31 -12.34 9.94
N ASP A 233 4.35 -13.19 9.62
CA ASP A 233 4.09 -14.38 10.41
C ASP A 233 5.16 -15.42 10.03
N PRO A 234 6.11 -15.77 10.92
CA PRO A 234 7.17 -16.72 10.61
C PRO A 234 6.69 -18.13 10.30
N HIS A 235 5.40 -18.42 10.56
CA HIS A 235 4.77 -19.72 10.29
C HIS A 235 3.90 -19.72 9.02
N ARG A 236 3.79 -18.61 8.33
CA ARG A 236 3.01 -18.52 7.09
C ARG A 236 3.96 -18.38 5.90
N ASN A 237 4.19 -19.50 5.21
CA ASN A 237 4.83 -19.52 3.88
C ASN A 237 3.92 -18.81 2.87
N ASP A 238 4.05 -17.47 2.74
CA ASP A 238 3.37 -16.69 1.72
C ASP A 238 4.10 -16.70 0.35
N ASP A 239 5.01 -17.64 0.11
CA ASP A 239 5.56 -17.98 -1.21
C ASP A 239 4.60 -18.89 -2.00
N ILE A 240 3.29 -18.74 -1.78
CA ILE A 240 2.32 -19.29 -2.72
C ILE A 240 2.33 -18.34 -3.92
N THR A 241 3.12 -18.71 -4.92
CA THR A 241 2.89 -18.34 -6.33
C THR A 241 1.39 -18.29 -6.56
N ALA A 242 0.92 -17.17 -7.11
CA ALA A 242 -0.48 -16.96 -7.46
C ALA A 242 -0.91 -17.99 -8.49
N ASP A 243 -1.28 -19.17 -8.04
CA ASP A 243 -2.07 -20.13 -8.80
C ASP A 243 -3.54 -19.77 -8.55
N ASN A 244 -4.13 -19.17 -9.58
CA ASN A 244 -5.49 -18.69 -9.62
C ASN A 244 -6.46 -19.86 -9.70
N ASN A 245 -6.70 -20.59 -8.62
CA ASN A 245 -7.97 -21.34 -8.51
C ASN A 245 -8.13 -21.88 -7.09
N THR A 246 -9.29 -21.55 -6.50
CA THR A 246 -9.82 -21.97 -5.20
C THR A 246 -9.57 -21.01 -4.02
N ILE A 247 -10.19 -19.85 -4.07
CA ILE A 247 -10.51 -19.11 -2.82
C ILE A 247 -11.92 -19.54 -2.42
N ASP A 248 -11.98 -20.45 -1.46
CA ASP A 248 -13.21 -20.78 -0.76
C ASP A 248 -13.71 -19.54 -0.02
N SER A 249 -14.84 -18.99 -0.47
CA SER A 249 -15.43 -17.74 0.01
C SER A 249 -16.01 -17.82 1.43
N LYS A 250 -15.80 -18.92 2.14
CA LYS A 250 -16.38 -19.18 3.49
C LYS A 250 -15.44 -18.92 4.67
N THR A 251 -14.15 -18.60 4.44
CA THR A 251 -13.19 -18.35 5.54
C THR A 251 -12.78 -16.90 5.72
N LEU A 252 -13.57 -15.95 5.25
CA LEU A 252 -13.41 -14.53 5.61
C LEU A 252 -13.95 -14.29 7.03
N ARG A 253 -13.18 -14.73 8.04
CA ARG A 253 -13.36 -14.20 9.41
C ARG A 253 -12.82 -12.77 9.45
N PRO A 254 -13.58 -11.80 10.01
CA PRO A 254 -13.16 -10.39 10.09
C PRO A 254 -12.18 -10.10 11.24
N GLU A 255 -11.29 -11.01 11.60
CA GLU A 255 -10.37 -10.87 12.73
C GLU A 255 -8.91 -10.59 12.33
N GLY A 256 -8.65 -10.19 11.10
CA GLY A 256 -7.33 -9.74 10.69
C GLY A 256 -7.13 -8.25 10.94
N ARG A 257 -6.32 -7.85 11.96
CA ARG A 257 -5.88 -6.45 12.12
C ARG A 257 -5.33 -5.94 10.80
N THR A 258 -5.87 -4.82 10.33
CA THR A 258 -5.29 -4.09 9.20
C THR A 258 -3.92 -3.53 9.60
N ILE A 259 -2.99 -3.49 8.65
CA ILE A 259 -1.67 -2.88 8.82
C ILE A 259 -1.80 -1.43 8.35
N PRO A 260 -1.86 -0.44 9.25
CA PRO A 260 -1.98 0.94 8.84
C PRO A 260 -0.64 1.46 8.30
N VAL A 261 -0.72 2.07 7.11
CA VAL A 261 0.35 2.89 6.53
C VAL A 261 -0.21 4.29 6.40
N ASP A 262 0.14 5.17 7.32
CA ASP A 262 -0.60 6.41 7.53
C ASP A 262 0.23 7.65 7.17
N PHE A 263 -0.18 8.35 6.13
CA PHE A 263 0.34 9.65 5.70
C PHE A 263 -0.70 10.78 5.91
N VAL A 264 -1.62 10.60 6.85
CA VAL A 264 -2.63 11.61 7.17
C VAL A 264 -1.96 12.93 7.54
N GLU A 265 -2.44 14.04 6.95
CA GLU A 265 -1.88 15.39 7.17
C GLU A 265 -0.38 15.54 6.82
N ALA A 266 0.23 14.53 6.19
CA ALA A 266 1.63 14.64 5.77
C ALA A 266 1.81 15.70 4.69
N ARG A 267 2.96 16.38 4.69
CA ARG A 267 3.30 17.43 3.72
C ARG A 267 4.48 17.01 2.86
N PHE A 268 4.25 16.90 1.56
CA PHE A 268 5.27 16.58 0.56
C PHE A 268 5.58 17.85 -0.25
N LYS A 269 6.72 18.49 0.03
CA LYS A 269 7.12 19.71 -0.68
C LYS A 269 7.83 19.42 -1.99
N ASP A 270 8.40 18.22 -2.14
CA ASP A 270 9.05 17.83 -3.38
C ASP A 270 8.42 16.55 -3.97
N GLY A 271 8.97 15.37 -3.75
CA GLY A 271 8.51 14.15 -4.37
C GLY A 271 8.21 13.01 -3.41
N LEU A 272 7.34 12.10 -3.86
CA LEU A 272 7.05 10.84 -3.19
C LEU A 272 7.17 9.71 -4.22
N ALA A 273 8.01 8.70 -3.97
CA ALA A 273 8.23 7.63 -4.93
C ALA A 273 8.03 6.23 -4.33
N PHE A 274 7.00 5.53 -4.83
CA PHE A 274 6.77 4.11 -4.59
C PHE A 274 7.08 3.33 -5.88
N THR A 275 8.25 2.71 -5.97
CA THR A 275 8.67 1.95 -7.16
C THR A 275 8.88 0.49 -6.80
N GLY A 276 8.12 -0.42 -7.40
CA GLY A 276 8.20 -1.86 -7.11
C GLY A 276 7.88 -2.21 -5.65
N THR A 277 7.14 -1.35 -4.97
CA THR A 277 6.75 -1.51 -3.57
C THR A 277 5.68 -2.59 -3.44
N LYS A 278 5.81 -3.45 -2.43
CA LYS A 278 4.86 -4.54 -2.20
C LYS A 278 4.00 -4.25 -0.97
N PHE A 279 2.69 -4.27 -1.16
CA PHE A 279 1.69 -4.14 -0.11
C PHE A 279 0.94 -5.46 0.06
N ALA A 280 0.88 -6.00 1.28
CA ALA A 280 0.02 -7.15 1.57
C ALA A 280 -1.47 -6.78 1.47
N ASN A 281 -2.32 -7.78 1.28
CA ASN A 281 -3.78 -7.56 1.13
C ASN A 281 -4.43 -6.88 2.34
N ARG A 282 -3.80 -6.94 3.52
CA ARG A 282 -4.27 -6.33 4.77
C ARG A 282 -3.78 -4.90 4.99
N VAL A 283 -2.94 -4.38 4.10
CA VAL A 283 -2.46 -3.01 4.21
C VAL A 283 -3.59 -2.03 3.92
N PHE A 284 -3.77 -1.09 4.81
CA PHE A 284 -4.60 0.07 4.63
C PHE A 284 -3.72 1.32 4.62
N MET A 285 -3.57 1.92 3.45
CA MET A 285 -2.85 3.19 3.31
C MET A 285 -3.83 4.36 3.31
N SER A 286 -3.44 5.49 3.89
CA SER A 286 -4.23 6.71 3.89
C SER A 286 -3.35 7.93 3.63
N PHE A 287 -3.76 8.74 2.66
CA PHE A 287 -3.21 10.07 2.41
C PHE A 287 -4.21 11.18 2.80
N ALA A 288 -5.18 10.89 3.65
CA ALA A 288 -6.23 11.84 3.98
C ALA A 288 -5.65 13.18 4.46
N SER A 289 -6.13 14.27 3.87
CA SER A 289 -5.67 15.64 4.17
C SER A 289 -4.15 15.86 3.96
N ALA A 290 -3.46 14.94 3.27
CA ALA A 290 -2.07 15.15 2.89
C ALA A 290 -1.96 16.22 1.81
N SER A 291 -0.89 17.01 1.83
CA SER A 291 -0.62 18.06 0.86
C SER A 291 0.61 17.76 0.01
N PHE A 292 0.51 18.06 -1.29
CA PHE A 292 1.59 17.88 -2.27
C PHE A 292 1.84 19.21 -2.95
N GLU A 293 3.03 19.83 -2.76
CA GLU A 293 3.38 21.06 -3.45
C GLU A 293 3.73 20.81 -4.93
N LYS A 294 4.32 19.64 -5.22
CA LYS A 294 4.65 19.17 -6.58
C LYS A 294 4.00 17.80 -6.83
N PRO A 295 2.67 17.77 -7.06
CA PRO A 295 1.94 16.50 -7.20
C PRO A 295 2.40 15.65 -8.39
N GLU A 296 2.94 16.26 -9.44
CA GLU A 296 3.53 15.58 -10.62
C GLU A 296 4.78 14.75 -10.26
N ARG A 297 5.39 15.00 -9.10
CA ARG A 297 6.51 14.24 -8.56
C ARG A 297 6.09 13.13 -7.59
N ALA A 298 4.79 12.94 -7.40
CA ALA A 298 4.25 11.77 -6.70
C ALA A 298 4.15 10.60 -7.69
N VAL A 299 5.10 9.66 -7.59
CA VAL A 299 5.28 8.57 -8.56
C VAL A 299 4.96 7.22 -7.93
N PHE A 300 4.05 6.49 -8.56
CA PHE A 300 3.69 5.11 -8.25
C PHE A 300 3.99 4.24 -9.45
N HIS A 301 5.04 3.43 -9.36
CA HIS A 301 5.52 2.62 -10.48
C HIS A 301 5.62 1.14 -10.10
N SER A 302 5.04 0.26 -10.93
CA SER A 302 5.08 -1.21 -10.74
C SER A 302 4.67 -1.63 -9.34
N THR A 303 3.53 -1.15 -8.87
CA THR A 303 2.98 -1.43 -7.55
C THR A 303 1.48 -1.67 -7.61
N SER A 304 0.94 -2.36 -6.59
CA SER A 304 -0.51 -2.56 -6.47
C SER A 304 -1.10 -1.53 -5.53
N LEU A 305 -2.13 -0.82 -5.99
CA LEU A 305 -2.78 0.26 -5.24
C LEU A 305 -4.29 -0.01 -5.10
N ARG A 306 -4.90 0.71 -4.18
CA ARG A 306 -6.36 0.72 -3.99
C ARG A 306 -6.90 2.14 -4.06
N PRO A 307 -8.00 2.39 -4.79
CA PRO A 307 -8.53 3.74 -4.97
C PRO A 307 -8.86 4.47 -3.68
N HIS A 308 -9.40 3.77 -2.65
CA HIS A 308 -9.75 4.38 -1.37
C HIS A 308 -8.54 4.96 -0.60
N TRP A 309 -7.30 4.57 -0.94
CA TRP A 309 -6.09 5.15 -0.33
C TRP A 309 -5.90 6.63 -0.67
N PHE A 310 -6.45 7.06 -1.82
CA PHE A 310 -6.37 8.43 -2.33
C PHE A 310 -7.62 9.26 -1.99
N ALA A 311 -8.50 8.75 -1.12
CA ALA A 311 -9.67 9.50 -0.68
C ALA A 311 -9.25 10.75 0.11
N ASP A 312 -9.86 11.91 -0.24
CA ASP A 312 -9.59 13.20 0.40
C ASP A 312 -8.28 13.89 -0.02
N ILE A 313 -7.72 13.49 -1.16
CA ILE A 313 -6.65 14.20 -1.88
C ILE A 313 -6.97 14.28 -3.38
N ASP A 314 -6.21 15.07 -4.13
CA ASP A 314 -6.35 15.17 -5.58
C ASP A 314 -5.21 14.44 -6.31
N PRO A 315 -5.44 13.20 -6.83
CA PRO A 315 -4.43 12.43 -7.52
C PRO A 315 -4.32 12.73 -9.03
N ARG A 316 -4.99 13.77 -9.58
CA ARG A 316 -5.02 14.03 -11.03
C ARG A 316 -3.64 14.23 -11.64
N ALA A 317 -2.75 14.92 -10.94
CA ALA A 317 -1.39 15.17 -11.40
C ALA A 317 -0.36 14.08 -11.03
N PHE A 318 -0.76 13.02 -10.30
CA PHE A 318 0.15 11.95 -9.89
C PHE A 318 0.57 11.09 -11.07
N SER A 319 1.79 10.56 -11.03
CA SER A 319 2.32 9.63 -12.03
C SER A 319 2.06 8.19 -11.62
N PHE A 320 1.15 7.52 -12.33
CA PHE A 320 0.85 6.10 -12.17
C PHE A 320 1.38 5.31 -13.37
N ILE A 321 2.44 4.52 -13.19
CA ILE A 321 3.10 3.78 -14.25
C ILE A 321 3.07 2.29 -13.92
N ASN A 322 2.48 1.47 -14.81
CA ASN A 322 2.36 0.02 -14.61
C ASN A 322 1.81 -0.35 -13.22
N VAL A 323 0.70 0.30 -12.84
CA VAL A 323 0.05 0.11 -11.55
C VAL A 323 -1.07 -0.92 -11.67
N ALA A 324 -1.14 -1.86 -10.73
CA ALA A 324 -2.27 -2.77 -10.57
C ALA A 324 -3.27 -2.19 -9.55
N TRP A 325 -4.50 -1.92 -9.99
CA TRP A 325 -5.56 -1.34 -9.15
C TRP A 325 -6.41 -2.39 -8.40
N GLY A 326 -5.88 -3.60 -8.19
CA GLY A 326 -6.65 -4.71 -7.64
C GLY A 326 -7.76 -5.18 -8.60
N ASP A 327 -8.69 -5.97 -8.11
CA ASP A 327 -9.79 -6.52 -8.93
C ASP A 327 -10.92 -5.50 -9.12
N LEU A 328 -10.65 -4.39 -9.77
CA LEU A 328 -11.63 -3.34 -10.04
C LEU A 328 -12.85 -3.83 -10.86
N LEU A 329 -12.72 -4.94 -11.55
CA LEU A 329 -13.76 -5.50 -12.42
C LEU A 329 -14.66 -6.52 -11.71
N GLN A 330 -14.31 -6.96 -10.50
CA GLN A 330 -15.09 -7.95 -9.78
C GLN A 330 -16.41 -7.38 -9.26
N TRP A 331 -17.43 -8.23 -9.28
CA TRP A 331 -18.72 -7.94 -8.64
C TRP A 331 -18.50 -7.61 -7.15
N GLY A 332 -18.97 -6.43 -6.74
CA GLY A 332 -18.85 -5.99 -5.34
C GLY A 332 -17.55 -5.27 -4.98
N ALA A 333 -16.61 -5.06 -5.92
CA ALA A 333 -15.37 -4.31 -5.68
C ALA A 333 -15.64 -2.93 -5.06
N VAL A 334 -16.59 -2.17 -5.61
CA VAL A 334 -16.99 -0.86 -5.09
C VAL A 334 -17.50 -0.95 -3.64
N ARG A 335 -18.26 -2.00 -3.31
CA ARG A 335 -18.76 -2.20 -1.94
C ARG A 335 -17.59 -2.45 -0.96
N LYS A 336 -16.60 -3.25 -1.35
CA LYS A 336 -15.39 -3.49 -0.54
C LYS A 336 -14.61 -2.20 -0.30
N GLU A 337 -14.43 -1.37 -1.32
CA GLU A 337 -13.77 -0.05 -1.21
C GLU A 337 -14.54 0.89 -0.24
N ILE A 338 -15.87 0.92 -0.33
CA ILE A 338 -16.73 1.70 0.59
C ILE A 338 -16.59 1.19 2.03
N GLU A 339 -16.64 -0.13 2.25
CA GLU A 339 -16.51 -0.74 3.57
C GLU A 339 -15.15 -0.43 4.19
N GLN A 340 -14.09 -0.55 3.43
CA GLN A 340 -12.73 -0.22 3.88
C GLN A 340 -12.62 1.26 4.29
N LEU A 341 -13.18 2.18 3.50
CA LEU A 341 -13.14 3.60 3.83
C LEU A 341 -14.02 3.94 5.06
N LYS A 342 -15.13 3.23 5.28
CA LYS A 342 -15.98 3.40 6.46
C LYS A 342 -15.29 2.98 7.76
N THR A 343 -14.39 2.00 7.71
CA THR A 343 -13.64 1.59 8.92
C THR A 343 -12.81 2.73 9.51
N THR A 344 -12.47 3.74 8.71
CA THR A 344 -11.78 4.96 9.15
C THR A 344 -12.70 6.04 9.73
N LYS A 345 -13.97 5.72 10.00
CA LYS A 345 -14.98 6.61 10.62
C LYS A 345 -15.32 7.88 9.81
N LYS A 346 -15.17 7.88 8.49
CA LYS A 346 -15.56 9.02 7.66
C LYS A 346 -17.06 8.95 7.32
N SER A 347 -17.85 9.89 7.84
CA SER A 347 -19.30 9.99 7.59
C SER A 347 -19.66 10.17 6.10
N ASN A 348 -18.76 10.74 5.32
CA ASN A 348 -18.91 11.05 3.90
C ASN A 348 -18.10 10.11 2.97
N ALA A 349 -17.77 8.90 3.41
CA ALA A 349 -16.94 7.93 2.69
C ALA A 349 -17.38 7.71 1.22
N ASN A 350 -18.70 7.60 0.98
CA ASN A 350 -19.22 7.41 -0.37
C ASN A 350 -18.95 8.62 -1.29
N GLN A 351 -19.12 9.84 -0.77
CA GLN A 351 -18.89 11.06 -1.55
C GLN A 351 -17.40 11.21 -1.88
N LEU A 352 -16.53 10.99 -0.90
CA LEU A 352 -15.08 11.05 -1.10
C LEU A 352 -14.63 10.02 -2.15
N LEU A 353 -15.13 8.79 -2.06
CA LEU A 353 -14.78 7.74 -3.00
C LEU A 353 -15.30 8.02 -4.42
N GLU A 354 -16.51 8.61 -4.55
CA GLU A 354 -17.04 9.05 -5.86
C GLU A 354 -16.11 10.09 -6.50
N ILE A 355 -15.66 11.08 -5.70
CA ILE A 355 -14.75 12.14 -6.18
C ILE A 355 -13.41 11.52 -6.58
N THR A 356 -12.84 10.65 -5.74
CA THR A 356 -11.57 9.96 -6.01
C THR A 356 -11.61 9.17 -7.32
N PHE A 357 -12.67 8.39 -7.56
CA PHE A 357 -12.82 7.66 -8.81
C PHE A 357 -12.91 8.59 -10.04
N ARG A 358 -13.58 9.73 -9.92
CA ARG A 358 -13.62 10.72 -11.01
C ARG A 358 -12.24 11.32 -11.30
N GLN A 359 -11.49 11.66 -10.25
CA GLN A 359 -10.15 12.22 -10.37
C GLN A 359 -9.16 11.21 -10.97
N LEU A 360 -9.22 9.94 -10.54
CA LEU A 360 -8.43 8.85 -11.12
C LEU A 360 -8.80 8.59 -12.59
N ALA A 361 -10.10 8.74 -12.94
CA ALA A 361 -10.52 8.63 -14.33
C ALA A 361 -9.93 9.74 -15.22
N VAL A 362 -9.88 10.97 -14.72
CA VAL A 362 -9.24 12.10 -15.43
C VAL A 362 -7.75 11.85 -15.59
N ASN A 363 -7.05 11.47 -14.51
CA ASN A 363 -5.62 11.12 -14.59
C ASN A 363 -5.35 10.02 -15.62
N ALA A 364 -6.15 8.96 -15.62
CA ALA A 364 -5.99 7.85 -16.55
C ALA A 364 -6.22 8.29 -18.02
N GLU A 365 -7.20 9.18 -18.26
CA GLU A 365 -7.52 9.71 -19.60
C GLU A 365 -6.40 10.62 -20.11
N GLU A 366 -5.89 11.54 -19.30
CA GLU A 366 -4.78 12.43 -19.65
C GLU A 366 -3.49 11.66 -19.97
N ASN A 367 -3.33 10.47 -19.39
CA ASN A 367 -2.20 9.58 -19.63
C ASN A 367 -2.50 8.45 -20.66
N ASN A 368 -3.54 8.59 -21.50
CA ASN A 368 -3.95 7.65 -22.54
C ASN A 368 -4.28 6.23 -22.03
N ARG A 369 -4.62 6.06 -20.76
CA ARG A 369 -5.04 4.78 -20.15
C ARG A 369 -6.57 4.66 -20.16
N PHE A 370 -7.16 4.65 -21.36
CA PHE A 370 -8.60 4.78 -21.59
C PHE A 370 -9.42 3.64 -20.96
N GLU A 371 -8.89 2.43 -20.89
CA GLU A 371 -9.59 1.30 -20.25
C GLU A 371 -9.70 1.52 -18.73
N GLU A 372 -8.65 1.96 -18.06
CA GLU A 372 -8.68 2.32 -16.65
C GLU A 372 -9.63 3.49 -16.38
N ALA A 373 -9.59 4.53 -17.22
CA ALA A 373 -10.49 5.67 -17.11
C ALA A 373 -11.96 5.25 -17.18
N THR A 374 -12.29 4.34 -18.13
CA THR A 374 -13.64 3.77 -18.29
C THR A 374 -14.07 3.02 -17.02
N ASN A 375 -13.18 2.20 -16.45
CA ASN A 375 -13.45 1.47 -15.22
C ASN A 375 -13.68 2.40 -14.03
N PHE A 376 -12.88 3.43 -13.87
CA PHE A 376 -13.04 4.41 -12.79
C PHE A 376 -14.34 5.21 -12.92
N ARG A 377 -14.74 5.60 -14.15
CA ARG A 377 -16.04 6.27 -14.38
C ARG A 377 -17.21 5.37 -14.02
N TYR A 378 -17.16 4.10 -14.43
CA TYR A 378 -18.17 3.12 -14.06
C TYR A 378 -18.29 3.02 -12.53
N MET A 379 -17.17 2.94 -11.80
CA MET A 379 -17.17 2.85 -10.34
C MET A 379 -17.70 4.10 -9.67
N ALA A 380 -17.35 5.28 -10.15
CA ALA A 380 -17.88 6.54 -9.62
C ALA A 380 -19.43 6.56 -9.69
N MET A 381 -20.00 6.10 -10.82
CA MET A 381 -21.44 6.00 -10.97
C MET A 381 -22.04 4.91 -10.08
N ASP A 382 -21.34 3.81 -9.88
CA ASP A 382 -21.81 2.70 -9.02
C ASP A 382 -21.80 3.09 -7.54
N VAL A 383 -20.79 3.85 -7.06
CA VAL A 383 -20.81 4.46 -5.71
C VAL A 383 -22.06 5.31 -5.52
N LYS A 384 -22.37 6.19 -6.49
CA LYS A 384 -23.55 7.06 -6.45
C LYS A 384 -24.86 6.27 -6.39
N ARG A 385 -24.92 5.13 -7.09
CA ARG A 385 -26.06 4.23 -7.03
C ARG A 385 -26.17 3.55 -5.65
N LEU A 386 -25.07 3.05 -5.11
CA LEU A 386 -25.02 2.35 -3.82
C LEU A 386 -25.23 3.27 -2.60
N GLN A 387 -24.98 4.56 -2.73
CA GLN A 387 -25.25 5.55 -1.68
C GLN A 387 -26.75 5.61 -1.32
N ARG A 388 -27.61 5.26 -2.26
CA ARG A 388 -29.06 5.27 -2.08
C ARG A 388 -29.54 3.90 -1.61
N ARG A 389 -30.10 3.83 -0.41
CA ARG A 389 -30.47 2.60 0.32
C ARG A 389 -31.52 1.70 -0.36
N ARG A 390 -32.22 2.14 -1.43
CA ARG A 390 -33.28 1.36 -2.08
C ARG A 390 -33.00 1.18 -3.58
N ILE A 391 -33.19 -0.05 -4.05
CA ILE A 391 -33.37 -0.33 -5.48
C ILE A 391 -34.65 0.38 -5.89
N ASP A 392 -34.54 1.42 -6.70
CA ASP A 392 -35.68 2.19 -7.19
C ASP A 392 -35.81 1.94 -8.70
N PRO A 393 -36.65 0.98 -9.10
CA PRO A 393 -36.83 0.63 -10.52
C PRO A 393 -37.49 1.75 -11.34
N PHE A 394 -38.09 2.76 -10.68
CA PHE A 394 -38.67 3.91 -11.38
C PHE A 394 -37.62 4.96 -11.78
N ARG A 395 -36.37 4.78 -11.41
CA ARG A 395 -35.28 5.71 -11.77
C ARG A 395 -34.58 5.32 -13.06
N LEU A 396 -34.45 6.26 -13.96
CA LEU A 396 -33.75 6.12 -15.24
C LEU A 396 -32.29 5.61 -15.03
N SER A 397 -31.63 6.01 -13.95
CA SER A 397 -30.24 5.58 -13.62
C SER A 397 -30.12 4.08 -13.35
N TRP A 398 -31.18 3.42 -12.82
CA TRP A 398 -31.18 1.99 -12.59
C TRP A 398 -31.26 1.21 -13.90
N TRP A 399 -32.18 1.64 -14.82
CA TRP A 399 -32.29 1.07 -16.16
C TRP A 399 -31.03 1.30 -16.98
N TYR A 400 -30.43 2.50 -16.88
CA TYR A 400 -29.19 2.81 -17.57
C TYR A 400 -28.03 1.91 -17.11
N TRP A 401 -27.93 1.65 -15.79
CA TRP A 401 -26.98 0.66 -15.25
C TRP A 401 -27.31 -0.75 -15.74
N LEU A 402 -28.58 -1.19 -15.69
CA LEU A 402 -29.00 -2.55 -16.05
C LEU A 402 -28.74 -2.83 -17.53
N LEU A 403 -29.15 -1.93 -18.42
CA LEU A 403 -29.18 -2.13 -19.85
C LEU A 403 -27.84 -1.90 -20.56
N SER A 404 -26.96 -1.05 -20.02
CA SER A 404 -25.72 -0.67 -20.69
C SER A 404 -24.50 -0.55 -19.80
N GLY A 405 -24.64 -0.76 -18.47
CA GLY A 405 -23.55 -0.48 -17.53
C GLY A 405 -23.08 0.97 -17.64
N TYR A 406 -24.02 1.91 -17.65
CA TYR A 406 -23.79 3.36 -17.82
C TYR A 406 -23.17 3.75 -19.18
N GLY A 407 -23.34 2.91 -20.21
CA GLY A 407 -22.74 3.13 -21.51
C GLY A 407 -21.23 2.88 -21.58
N GLU A 408 -20.69 2.17 -20.58
CA GLU A 408 -19.25 1.84 -20.53
C GLU A 408 -18.98 0.34 -20.82
N ARG A 409 -20.04 -0.50 -20.89
CA ARG A 409 -19.90 -1.96 -21.10
C ARG A 409 -20.60 -2.43 -22.36
N VAL A 410 -19.87 -2.45 -23.49
CA VAL A 410 -20.38 -2.91 -24.80
C VAL A 410 -21.00 -4.30 -24.74
N PRO A 411 -20.37 -5.35 -24.16
CA PRO A 411 -20.98 -6.70 -24.14
C PRO A 411 -22.34 -6.71 -23.42
N ARG A 412 -22.49 -5.92 -22.36
CA ARG A 412 -23.74 -5.83 -21.59
C ARG A 412 -24.84 -5.17 -22.39
N ALA A 413 -24.52 -4.07 -23.08
CA ALA A 413 -25.48 -3.38 -23.93
C ALA A 413 -25.94 -4.26 -25.11
N PHE A 414 -25.01 -5.04 -25.67
CA PHE A 414 -25.32 -6.01 -26.74
C PHE A 414 -26.21 -7.16 -26.24
N LEU A 415 -25.88 -7.75 -25.09
CA LEU A 415 -26.70 -8.82 -24.49
C LEU A 415 -28.09 -8.32 -24.11
N ALA A 416 -28.23 -7.08 -23.64
CA ALA A 416 -29.54 -6.48 -23.37
C ALA A 416 -30.34 -6.28 -24.65
N LEU A 417 -29.73 -5.85 -25.75
CA LEU A 417 -30.39 -5.72 -27.05
C LEU A 417 -30.88 -7.09 -27.55
N LEU A 418 -30.01 -8.11 -27.46
CA LEU A 418 -30.37 -9.48 -27.85
C LEU A 418 -31.48 -10.04 -26.95
N SER A 419 -31.45 -9.75 -25.66
CA SER A 419 -32.49 -10.18 -24.72
C SER A 419 -33.87 -9.55 -25.06
N ILE A 420 -33.88 -8.27 -25.41
CA ILE A 420 -35.11 -7.59 -25.86
C ILE A 420 -35.67 -8.28 -27.11
N LEU A 421 -34.83 -8.49 -28.13
CA LEU A 421 -35.22 -9.16 -29.37
C LEU A 421 -35.83 -10.56 -29.08
N VAL A 422 -35.17 -11.38 -28.27
CA VAL A 422 -35.64 -12.74 -27.96
C VAL A 422 -36.93 -12.72 -27.13
N LEU A 423 -37.04 -11.83 -26.14
CA LEU A 423 -38.26 -11.73 -25.32
C LEU A 423 -39.49 -11.31 -26.14
N PHE A 424 -39.35 -10.33 -27.03
CA PHE A 424 -40.45 -9.93 -27.90
C PHE A 424 -40.77 -10.99 -28.95
N ALA A 425 -39.76 -11.65 -29.53
CA ALA A 425 -39.97 -12.76 -30.45
C ALA A 425 -40.74 -13.92 -29.79
N LEU A 426 -40.38 -14.28 -28.55
CA LEU A 426 -41.12 -15.28 -27.78
C LEU A 426 -42.57 -14.85 -27.49
N ALA A 427 -42.77 -13.57 -27.15
CA ALA A 427 -44.11 -13.05 -26.93
C ALA A 427 -44.96 -13.11 -28.20
N TYR A 428 -44.40 -12.84 -29.39
CA TYR A 428 -45.08 -12.98 -30.68
C TYR A 428 -45.34 -14.45 -31.05
N TRP A 429 -44.42 -15.36 -30.73
CA TRP A 429 -44.57 -16.78 -30.98
C TRP A 429 -45.68 -17.42 -30.12
N VAL A 430 -45.79 -17.02 -28.84
CA VAL A 430 -46.84 -17.49 -27.92
C VAL A 430 -48.21 -16.85 -28.27
N GLY A 431 -48.21 -15.72 -28.96
CA GLY A 431 -49.41 -14.98 -29.34
C GLY A 431 -50.36 -15.80 -30.22
N ASP A 432 -51.68 -15.63 -29.99
CA ASP A 432 -52.69 -16.32 -30.75
C ASP A 432 -52.78 -15.79 -32.20
N ALA A 433 -53.27 -16.62 -33.11
CA ALA A 433 -53.51 -16.26 -34.51
C ALA A 433 -54.39 -15.00 -34.65
N ALA A 434 -55.29 -14.77 -33.70
CA ALA A 434 -56.14 -13.56 -33.62
C ALA A 434 -55.40 -12.24 -33.38
N TRP A 435 -54.07 -12.31 -33.07
CA TRP A 435 -53.24 -11.12 -32.90
C TRP A 435 -52.87 -10.44 -34.22
N TRP A 436 -52.97 -11.17 -35.34
CA TRP A 436 -52.43 -10.77 -36.63
C TRP A 436 -53.54 -10.52 -37.66
N GLN A 437 -53.34 -9.58 -38.56
CA GLN A 437 -54.22 -9.40 -39.72
C GLN A 437 -53.99 -10.54 -40.70
N PRO A 438 -55.06 -11.13 -41.29
CA PRO A 438 -54.92 -12.17 -42.29
C PRO A 438 -54.17 -11.65 -43.51
N LYS A 439 -53.19 -12.43 -43.97
CA LYS A 439 -52.41 -12.11 -45.16
C LYS A 439 -53.32 -12.08 -46.37
N GLN A 440 -53.42 -10.97 -47.07
CA GLN A 440 -54.15 -10.85 -48.32
C GLN A 440 -53.33 -11.55 -49.42
N SER A 441 -53.69 -12.78 -49.78
CA SER A 441 -53.01 -13.48 -50.87
C SER A 441 -53.34 -12.80 -52.18
N ARG A 442 -52.39 -12.18 -52.83
CA ARG A 442 -52.47 -11.55 -54.15
C ARG A 442 -52.64 -12.54 -55.30
N ASP A 443 -52.62 -13.84 -55.03
CA ASP A 443 -52.56 -14.88 -56.06
C ASP A 443 -53.93 -15.53 -56.42
N LEU A 444 -55.06 -14.85 -56.08
CA LEU A 444 -56.36 -15.36 -56.44
C LEU A 444 -57.18 -14.33 -57.32
N ALA A 445 -56.54 -13.98 -58.44
CA ALA A 445 -57.28 -13.22 -59.48
C ALA A 445 -58.14 -14.15 -60.41
N SER A 446 -58.39 -15.41 -60.03
CA SER A 446 -59.13 -16.35 -60.87
C SER A 446 -59.97 -17.35 -60.07
N ALA A 447 -60.72 -16.91 -59.08
CA ALA A 447 -61.71 -17.80 -58.46
C ALA A 447 -62.95 -17.03 -58.15
N THR A 448 -63.96 -17.34 -58.94
CA THR A 448 -65.40 -16.96 -58.77
C THR A 448 -65.90 -17.39 -57.39
N THR A 449 -66.53 -16.42 -56.71
CA THR A 449 -67.56 -16.53 -55.69
C THR A 449 -67.40 -17.51 -54.52
N SER A 450 -67.51 -16.90 -53.37
CA SER A 450 -67.81 -17.45 -52.04
C SER A 450 -66.70 -18.18 -51.26
N GLU A 451 -66.46 -17.60 -50.07
CA GLU A 451 -65.57 -18.04 -48.98
C GLU A 451 -64.12 -17.74 -49.16
N GLN A 452 -63.78 -16.44 -48.99
CA GLN A 452 -62.42 -16.07 -48.54
C GLN A 452 -62.23 -16.61 -47.14
N LYS A 453 -61.66 -17.81 -47.02
CA LYS A 453 -61.17 -18.34 -45.78
C LYS A 453 -59.89 -17.55 -45.34
N PHE A 454 -60.13 -16.53 -44.52
CA PHE A 454 -59.00 -15.86 -43.87
C PHE A 454 -58.30 -16.81 -42.93
N VAL A 455 -57.16 -17.40 -43.36
CA VAL A 455 -56.31 -18.23 -42.51
C VAL A 455 -55.44 -17.32 -41.70
N SER A 456 -55.83 -17.06 -40.46
CA SER A 456 -54.96 -16.43 -39.47
C SER A 456 -53.90 -17.46 -39.06
N GLN A 457 -52.66 -17.25 -39.45
CA GLN A 457 -51.54 -18.12 -39.05
C GLN A 457 -50.83 -17.57 -37.83
N ARG A 458 -50.49 -18.48 -36.88
CA ARG A 458 -49.51 -18.17 -35.82
C ARG A 458 -48.16 -18.00 -36.47
N LEU A 459 -47.38 -17.04 -36.00
CA LEU A 459 -45.99 -16.89 -36.43
C LEU A 459 -45.14 -18.04 -35.91
N ALA A 460 -44.41 -18.70 -36.81
CA ALA A 460 -43.37 -19.66 -36.38
C ALA A 460 -42.27 -18.94 -35.63
N LEU A 461 -41.53 -19.63 -34.75
CA LEU A 461 -40.48 -19.03 -33.92
C LEU A 461 -39.44 -18.23 -34.75
N ARG A 462 -39.04 -18.79 -35.92
CA ARG A 462 -38.11 -18.12 -36.84
C ARG A 462 -38.73 -16.83 -37.43
N GLU A 463 -39.99 -16.87 -37.80
CA GLU A 463 -40.72 -15.72 -38.33
C GLU A 463 -40.90 -14.64 -37.25
N SER A 464 -41.18 -15.05 -36.00
CA SER A 464 -41.27 -14.15 -34.85
C SER A 464 -39.97 -13.41 -34.56
N LEU A 465 -38.80 -14.08 -34.73
CA LEU A 465 -37.48 -13.44 -34.60
C LEU A 465 -37.26 -12.41 -35.70
N VAL A 466 -37.55 -12.76 -36.94
CA VAL A 466 -37.45 -11.81 -38.08
C VAL A 466 -38.40 -10.64 -37.90
N TYR A 467 -39.62 -10.90 -37.44
CA TYR A 467 -40.61 -9.88 -37.15
C TYR A 467 -40.13 -8.91 -36.07
N SER A 468 -39.68 -9.41 -34.94
CA SER A 468 -39.11 -8.61 -33.85
C SER A 468 -37.90 -7.78 -34.34
N ALA A 469 -36.96 -8.37 -35.09
CA ALA A 469 -35.85 -7.63 -35.68
C ALA A 469 -36.31 -6.49 -36.61
N GLY A 470 -37.35 -6.72 -37.42
CA GLY A 470 -37.95 -5.69 -38.28
C GLY A 470 -38.58 -4.54 -37.49
N VAL A 471 -39.32 -4.86 -36.43
CA VAL A 471 -39.93 -3.83 -35.55
C VAL A 471 -38.84 -3.01 -34.86
N MET A 472 -37.80 -3.66 -34.32
CA MET A 472 -36.68 -2.97 -33.71
C MET A 472 -35.89 -2.08 -34.69
N ALA A 473 -35.85 -2.45 -35.96
CA ALA A 473 -35.27 -1.65 -37.05
C ALA A 473 -36.21 -0.54 -37.57
N LEU A 474 -37.34 -0.27 -36.88
CA LEU A 474 -38.36 0.70 -37.25
C LEU A 474 -39.05 0.38 -38.58
N GLN A 475 -38.98 -0.87 -39.01
CA GLN A 475 -39.75 -1.37 -40.17
C GLN A 475 -41.19 -1.71 -39.76
N LYS A 476 -42.05 -1.85 -40.72
CA LYS A 476 -43.42 -2.33 -40.52
C LYS A 476 -43.56 -3.72 -41.13
N PRO A 477 -43.02 -4.75 -40.44
CA PRO A 477 -43.08 -6.09 -40.98
C PRO A 477 -44.52 -6.62 -41.02
N GLU A 478 -44.81 -7.47 -41.98
CA GLU A 478 -46.09 -8.21 -42.05
C GLU A 478 -45.96 -9.52 -41.24
N PRO A 479 -47.04 -9.98 -40.61
CA PRO A 479 -48.41 -9.45 -40.61
C PRO A 479 -48.64 -8.27 -39.66
N LEU A 480 -49.53 -7.36 -39.97
CA LEU A 480 -49.86 -6.22 -39.12
C LEU A 480 -50.63 -6.65 -37.85
N PRO A 481 -50.40 -6.00 -36.70
CA PRO A 481 -51.10 -6.33 -35.46
C PRO A 481 -52.59 -5.95 -35.52
N ALA A 482 -53.50 -6.92 -35.28
CA ALA A 482 -54.95 -6.74 -35.34
C ALA A 482 -55.53 -6.27 -34.02
N ASN A 483 -55.19 -6.88 -32.90
CA ASN A 483 -55.79 -6.60 -31.61
C ASN A 483 -54.98 -5.59 -30.74
N LYS A 484 -55.61 -5.11 -29.66
CA LYS A 484 -54.96 -4.13 -28.74
C LYS A 484 -53.67 -4.66 -28.11
N ARG A 485 -53.60 -5.95 -27.74
CA ARG A 485 -52.42 -6.55 -27.07
C ARG A 485 -51.23 -6.56 -28.01
N ALA A 486 -51.42 -7.04 -29.26
CA ALA A 486 -50.37 -7.04 -30.27
C ALA A 486 -49.90 -5.62 -30.61
N LYS A 487 -50.82 -4.66 -30.77
CA LYS A 487 -50.48 -3.26 -31.01
C LYS A 487 -49.66 -2.65 -29.88
N THR A 488 -50.02 -2.93 -28.62
CA THR A 488 -49.29 -2.43 -27.46
C THR A 488 -47.88 -3.07 -27.38
N LEU A 489 -47.72 -4.35 -27.67
CA LEU A 489 -46.43 -5.05 -27.68
C LEU A 489 -45.51 -4.46 -28.76
N VAL A 490 -45.99 -4.31 -29.99
CA VAL A 490 -45.26 -3.68 -31.10
C VAL A 490 -44.87 -2.24 -30.74
N LEU A 491 -45.76 -1.46 -30.11
CA LEU A 491 -45.45 -0.09 -29.67
C LEU A 491 -44.28 -0.06 -28.67
N TRP A 492 -44.30 -0.93 -27.64
CA TRP A 492 -43.21 -0.99 -26.67
C TRP A 492 -41.91 -1.41 -27.31
N GLU A 493 -41.90 -2.38 -28.20
CA GLU A 493 -40.72 -2.81 -28.91
C GLU A 493 -40.16 -1.72 -29.82
N THR A 494 -41.01 -1.00 -30.55
CA THR A 494 -40.66 0.15 -31.41
C THR A 494 -39.96 1.27 -30.62
N ILE A 495 -40.22 1.38 -29.30
CA ILE A 495 -39.55 2.35 -28.41
C ILE A 495 -38.29 1.75 -27.83
N LEU A 496 -38.37 0.55 -27.26
CA LEU A 496 -37.25 -0.07 -26.49
C LEU A 496 -36.10 -0.51 -27.39
N GLY A 497 -36.39 -1.03 -28.58
CA GLY A 497 -35.36 -1.48 -29.53
C GLY A 497 -34.40 -0.37 -29.95
N PRO A 498 -34.88 0.73 -30.53
CA PRO A 498 -34.03 1.86 -30.91
C PRO A 498 -33.30 2.51 -29.73
N VAL A 499 -33.95 2.64 -28.56
CA VAL A 499 -33.32 3.17 -27.35
C VAL A 499 -32.13 2.28 -26.95
N GLN A 500 -32.31 0.95 -26.94
CA GLN A 500 -31.22 0.03 -26.60
C GLN A 500 -30.11 0.00 -27.67
N ALA A 501 -30.50 0.10 -28.96
CA ALA A 501 -29.51 0.22 -30.04
C ALA A 501 -28.70 1.52 -29.92
N ALA A 502 -29.30 2.62 -29.54
CA ALA A 502 -28.63 3.89 -29.27
C ALA A 502 -27.68 3.78 -28.07
N LEU A 503 -28.07 3.08 -27.00
CA LEU A 503 -27.22 2.81 -25.85
C LEU A 503 -26.03 1.93 -26.23
N LEU A 504 -26.20 0.93 -27.09
CA LEU A 504 -25.11 0.12 -27.63
C LEU A 504 -24.18 0.96 -28.50
N ALA A 505 -24.72 1.77 -29.42
CA ALA A 505 -23.91 2.67 -30.25
C ALA A 505 -23.10 3.66 -29.40
N LEU A 506 -23.69 4.21 -28.35
CA LEU A 506 -22.99 5.07 -27.40
C LEU A 506 -21.85 4.32 -26.69
N ALA A 507 -22.07 3.07 -26.26
CA ALA A 507 -21.07 2.25 -25.61
C ALA A 507 -19.91 1.90 -26.57
N ILE A 508 -20.21 1.59 -27.84
CA ILE A 508 -19.22 1.36 -28.89
C ILE A 508 -18.42 2.62 -29.15
N ARG A 509 -19.09 3.76 -29.34
CA ARG A 509 -18.42 5.05 -29.55
C ARG A 509 -17.46 5.38 -28.42
N ARG A 510 -17.89 5.23 -27.18
CA ARG A 510 -17.04 5.49 -26.01
C ARG A 510 -15.83 4.56 -25.90
N LYS A 511 -15.94 3.32 -26.40
CA LYS A 511 -14.84 2.36 -26.37
C LYS A 511 -13.82 2.55 -27.49
N PHE A 512 -14.27 2.93 -28.71
CA PHE A 512 -13.43 2.90 -29.91
C PHE A 512 -13.11 4.27 -30.51
N MET A 513 -13.75 5.36 -30.07
CA MET A 513 -13.55 6.72 -30.62
C MET A 513 -12.94 7.72 -29.62
N ARG A 514 -12.23 7.22 -28.64
CA ARG A 514 -11.46 8.05 -27.69
C ARG A 514 -9.99 8.07 -27.98
#